data_bbe9920c7e9a3cd3ebee9fed44630ca0
#
_entry.id   bbe9920c7e9a3cd3ebee9fed44630ca0
#
_cell.length_a   1.000
_cell.length_b   1.000
_cell.length_c   1.000
_cell.angle_alpha   90.00
_cell.angle_beta   90.00
_cell.angle_gamma   90.00
#
_symmetry.space_group_name_H-M   'P 1'
#
loop_
_entity.id
_entity.type
_entity.pdbx_description
1 polymer ?
#
loop_
_entity_poly.entity_id
_entity_poly.type
_entity_poly.pdbx_seq_one_letter_code
_entity_poly.pdbx_strand_id
1 'polypeptide(L)'
;MDFSWTEEQKIWRRTVRDFAQKKIKPMVREIDTNKKIPENIIKDMARLGLLAPTVSKEYGGSEVDWTMACIAAEELGRADISLAIPVMYLVEAAWGYIFSRYGTHEMKETYLPKVTSGDAFIGIAVTEPEGGSDILGTAKTTAFKKGKNWVLNGEKMFISGVTESKQMGGIHLTLARTDPDAGHKGFSFFAVPLKHNHNVKTTLLEDMGRMGISTGGFAMGL
;
A
#
# COMPACT_ATOMS: atom_id res chain seq x y z
N MET A 1 -11.76 16.69 -27.55
CA MET A 1 -11.13 15.79 -26.56
C MET A 1 -11.71 14.40 -26.85
N ASP A 2 -10.88 13.42 -27.15
CA ASP A 2 -11.33 12.04 -27.42
C ASP A 2 -11.21 11.24 -26.14
N PHE A 3 -12.31 10.63 -25.69
CA PHE A 3 -12.38 9.76 -24.51
C PHE A 3 -12.47 8.25 -24.90
N SER A 4 -12.26 7.93 -26.17
CA SER A 4 -12.21 6.54 -26.62
C SER A 4 -10.96 5.84 -26.09
N TRP A 5 -11.11 4.57 -25.78
CA TRP A 5 -10.00 3.75 -25.33
C TRP A 5 -9.21 3.18 -26.51
N THR A 6 -7.89 3.09 -26.30
CA THR A 6 -7.01 2.37 -27.24
C THR A 6 -7.31 0.87 -27.23
N GLU A 7 -6.86 0.15 -28.23
CA GLU A 7 -7.01 -1.32 -28.28
C GLU A 7 -6.26 -2.00 -27.12
N GLU A 8 -5.11 -1.48 -26.71
CA GLU A 8 -4.35 -1.96 -25.56
C GLU A 8 -5.16 -1.80 -24.27
N GLN A 9 -5.76 -0.64 -24.04
CA GLN A 9 -6.62 -0.39 -22.88
C GLN A 9 -7.87 -1.29 -22.87
N LYS A 10 -8.45 -1.58 -24.04
CA LYS A 10 -9.57 -2.52 -24.16
C LYS A 10 -9.16 -3.96 -23.85
N ILE A 11 -7.98 -4.38 -24.30
CA ILE A 11 -7.42 -5.71 -24.00
C ILE A 11 -7.15 -5.80 -22.49
N TRP A 12 -6.47 -4.82 -21.92
CA TRP A 12 -6.19 -4.74 -20.49
C TRP A 12 -7.48 -4.85 -19.67
N ARG A 13 -8.49 -4.04 -19.99
CA ARG A 13 -9.80 -4.10 -19.33
C ARG A 13 -10.40 -5.49 -19.36
N ARG A 14 -10.41 -6.16 -20.53
CA ARG A 14 -10.95 -7.52 -20.65
C ARG A 14 -10.18 -8.51 -19.78
N THR A 15 -8.85 -8.44 -19.80
CA THR A 15 -7.98 -9.31 -19.01
C THR A 15 -8.26 -9.17 -17.52
N VAL A 16 -8.29 -7.92 -17.00
CA VAL A 16 -8.57 -7.67 -15.58
C VAL A 16 -9.99 -8.08 -15.20
N ARG A 17 -10.98 -7.74 -16.05
CA ARG A 17 -12.39 -8.14 -15.85
C ARG A 17 -12.54 -9.65 -15.75
N ASP A 18 -11.97 -10.39 -16.69
CA ASP A 18 -12.03 -11.85 -16.74
C ASP A 18 -11.42 -12.48 -15.50
N PHE A 19 -10.26 -12.00 -15.10
CA PHE A 19 -9.62 -12.43 -13.85
C PHE A 19 -10.50 -12.12 -12.64
N ALA A 20 -10.97 -10.89 -12.52
CA ALA A 20 -11.77 -10.43 -11.39
C ALA A 20 -13.09 -11.22 -11.25
N GLN A 21 -13.81 -11.43 -12.38
CA GLN A 21 -15.05 -12.19 -12.38
C GLN A 21 -14.86 -13.68 -12.09
N LYS A 22 -13.79 -14.29 -12.62
CA LYS A 22 -13.56 -15.73 -12.48
C LYS A 22 -12.86 -16.13 -11.19
N LYS A 23 -11.97 -15.28 -10.67
CA LYS A 23 -11.12 -15.61 -9.53
C LYS A 23 -11.47 -14.85 -8.25
N ILE A 24 -11.80 -13.55 -8.36
CA ILE A 24 -12.05 -12.70 -7.19
C ILE A 24 -13.51 -12.82 -6.74
N LYS A 25 -14.45 -12.55 -7.65
CA LYS A 25 -15.87 -12.49 -7.32
C LYS A 25 -16.41 -13.71 -6.55
N PRO A 26 -16.06 -14.95 -6.89
CA PRO A 26 -16.50 -16.12 -6.12
C PRO A 26 -15.97 -16.15 -4.68
N MET A 27 -14.83 -15.48 -4.42
CA MET A 27 -14.13 -15.51 -3.13
C MET A 27 -14.49 -14.32 -2.22
N VAL A 28 -15.25 -13.34 -2.70
CA VAL A 28 -15.52 -12.08 -1.97
C VAL A 28 -16.12 -12.32 -0.60
N ARG A 29 -17.10 -13.24 -0.48
CA ARG A 29 -17.72 -13.57 0.80
C ARG A 29 -16.73 -14.21 1.78
N GLU A 30 -15.86 -15.07 1.28
CA GLU A 30 -14.82 -15.72 2.09
C GLU A 30 -13.78 -14.69 2.55
N ILE A 31 -13.32 -13.83 1.65
CA ILE A 31 -12.38 -12.74 1.94
C ILE A 31 -12.95 -11.82 3.03
N ASP A 32 -14.22 -11.42 2.88
CA ASP A 32 -14.87 -10.53 3.85
C ASP A 32 -15.09 -11.20 5.21
N THR A 33 -15.52 -12.47 5.22
CA THR A 33 -15.74 -13.23 6.47
C THR A 33 -14.44 -13.51 7.21
N ASN A 34 -13.40 -13.96 6.48
CA ASN A 34 -12.12 -14.34 7.06
C ASN A 34 -11.18 -13.16 7.31
N LYS A 35 -11.55 -11.93 6.85
CA LYS A 35 -10.72 -10.72 6.92
C LYS A 35 -9.31 -10.95 6.35
N LYS A 36 -9.24 -11.71 5.27
CA LYS A 36 -7.96 -12.10 4.67
C LYS A 36 -8.09 -12.35 3.18
N ILE A 37 -7.21 -11.75 2.38
CA ILE A 37 -7.06 -12.08 0.96
C ILE A 37 -6.25 -13.37 0.86
N PRO A 38 -6.75 -14.41 0.16
CA PRO A 38 -6.01 -15.65 -0.04
C PRO A 38 -4.71 -15.44 -0.80
N GLU A 39 -3.65 -16.13 -0.40
CA GLU A 39 -2.31 -15.98 -0.99
C GLU A 39 -2.29 -16.30 -2.49
N ASN A 40 -3.06 -17.30 -2.93
CA ASN A 40 -3.19 -17.63 -4.35
C ASN A 40 -3.76 -16.49 -5.19
N ILE A 41 -4.68 -15.69 -4.64
CA ILE A 41 -5.20 -14.49 -5.33
C ILE A 41 -4.10 -13.43 -5.46
N ILE A 42 -3.33 -13.19 -4.40
CA ILE A 42 -2.19 -12.27 -4.44
C ILE A 42 -1.18 -12.72 -5.51
N LYS A 43 -0.84 -14.00 -5.54
CA LYS A 43 0.10 -14.54 -6.54
C LYS A 43 -0.46 -14.51 -7.96
N ASP A 44 -1.75 -14.73 -8.15
CA ASP A 44 -2.38 -14.58 -9.47
C ASP A 44 -2.40 -13.11 -9.91
N MET A 45 -2.63 -12.16 -8.99
CA MET A 45 -2.51 -10.72 -9.27
C MET A 45 -1.08 -10.34 -9.66
N ALA A 46 -0.07 -10.88 -8.97
CA ALA A 46 1.34 -10.67 -9.31
C ALA A 46 1.66 -11.15 -10.74
N ARG A 47 1.23 -12.36 -11.11
CA ARG A 47 1.44 -12.91 -12.46
C ARG A 47 0.78 -12.08 -13.57
N LEU A 48 -0.32 -11.41 -13.26
CA LEU A 48 -1.01 -10.51 -14.18
C LEU A 48 -0.43 -9.09 -14.17
N GLY A 49 0.59 -8.81 -13.33
CA GLY A 49 1.17 -7.49 -13.21
C GLY A 49 0.24 -6.46 -12.55
N LEU A 50 -0.67 -6.92 -11.68
CA LEU A 50 -1.61 -6.09 -10.94
C LEU A 50 -1.08 -5.62 -9.58
N LEU A 51 0.06 -6.11 -9.11
CA LEU A 51 0.70 -5.61 -7.89
C LEU A 51 1.71 -4.52 -8.24
N ALA A 52 1.58 -3.36 -7.59
CA ALA A 52 2.34 -2.16 -7.91
C ALA A 52 2.48 -1.90 -9.43
N PRO A 53 1.37 -1.88 -10.20
CA PRO A 53 1.39 -1.97 -11.67
C PRO A 53 2.06 -0.77 -12.33
N THR A 54 2.15 0.36 -11.65
CA THR A 54 2.77 1.62 -12.09
C THR A 54 4.29 1.66 -11.91
N VAL A 55 4.86 0.65 -11.22
CA VAL A 55 6.30 0.50 -11.04
C VAL A 55 6.93 0.04 -12.35
N SER A 56 8.16 0.48 -12.63
CA SER A 56 8.88 0.13 -13.85
C SER A 56 9.18 -1.37 -13.96
N LYS A 57 9.35 -1.84 -15.19
CA LYS A 57 9.71 -3.23 -15.50
C LYS A 57 11.04 -3.66 -14.88
N GLU A 58 11.95 -2.72 -14.68
CA GLU A 58 13.23 -2.92 -13.99
C GLU A 58 13.05 -3.59 -12.62
N TYR A 59 11.98 -3.22 -11.89
CA TYR A 59 11.65 -3.78 -10.57
C TYR A 59 10.51 -4.81 -10.62
N GLY A 60 10.17 -5.34 -11.80
CA GLY A 60 9.12 -6.32 -11.98
C GLY A 60 7.71 -5.77 -12.09
N GLY A 61 7.52 -4.46 -12.15
CA GLY A 61 6.23 -3.82 -12.39
C GLY A 61 5.80 -3.93 -13.85
N SER A 62 4.54 -3.58 -14.12
CA SER A 62 3.98 -3.58 -15.48
C SER A 62 4.17 -2.27 -16.23
N GLU A 63 4.57 -1.21 -15.51
CA GLU A 63 4.80 0.13 -16.04
C GLU A 63 3.56 0.70 -16.76
N VAL A 64 2.38 0.35 -16.28
CA VAL A 64 1.12 0.85 -16.85
C VAL A 64 0.94 2.34 -16.55
N ASP A 65 0.32 3.04 -17.48
CA ASP A 65 -0.09 4.42 -17.26
C ASP A 65 -1.27 4.53 -16.26
N TRP A 66 -1.57 5.75 -15.82
CA TRP A 66 -2.63 5.97 -14.85
C TRP A 66 -4.03 5.66 -15.39
N THR A 67 -4.26 5.76 -16.69
CA THR A 67 -5.53 5.38 -17.30
C THR A 67 -5.72 3.87 -17.19
N MET A 68 -4.70 3.09 -17.51
CA MET A 68 -4.72 1.63 -17.35
C MET A 68 -4.84 1.21 -15.90
N ALA A 69 -4.18 1.93 -14.98
CA ALA A 69 -4.33 1.69 -13.55
C ALA A 69 -5.77 1.95 -13.07
N CYS A 70 -6.41 3.01 -13.52
CA CYS A 70 -7.82 3.30 -13.21
C CYS A 70 -8.78 2.27 -13.81
N ILE A 71 -8.54 1.82 -15.04
CA ILE A 71 -9.32 0.75 -15.68
C ILE A 71 -9.27 -0.53 -14.83
N ALA A 72 -8.09 -0.91 -14.34
CA ALA A 72 -7.95 -2.08 -13.49
C ALA A 72 -8.66 -1.90 -12.15
N ALA A 73 -8.53 -0.73 -11.51
CA ALA A 73 -9.23 -0.41 -10.26
C ALA A 73 -10.76 -0.53 -10.41
N GLU A 74 -11.32 -0.02 -11.52
CA GLU A 74 -12.75 -0.15 -11.84
C GLU A 74 -13.19 -1.60 -11.95
N GLU A 75 -12.46 -2.42 -12.68
CA GLU A 75 -12.85 -3.82 -12.89
C GLU A 75 -12.68 -4.68 -11.63
N LEU A 76 -11.66 -4.41 -10.81
CA LEU A 76 -11.51 -5.03 -9.51
C LEU A 76 -12.65 -4.63 -8.56
N GLY A 77 -13.01 -3.34 -8.51
CA GLY A 77 -14.11 -2.83 -7.68
C GLY A 77 -15.47 -3.37 -8.10
N ARG A 78 -15.71 -3.64 -9.40
CA ARG A 78 -16.92 -4.29 -9.90
C ARG A 78 -17.08 -5.73 -9.41
N ALA A 79 -15.99 -6.42 -9.17
CA ALA A 79 -16.00 -7.82 -8.75
C ALA A 79 -16.00 -7.97 -7.23
N ASP A 80 -15.29 -7.11 -6.52
CA ASP A 80 -15.11 -7.17 -5.07
C ASP A 80 -15.80 -5.99 -4.36
N ILE A 81 -17.04 -6.22 -3.96
CA ILE A 81 -17.84 -5.25 -3.18
C ILE A 81 -17.36 -5.08 -1.73
N SER A 82 -16.51 -5.98 -1.23
CA SER A 82 -15.87 -5.84 0.08
C SER A 82 -14.78 -4.77 0.07
N LEU A 83 -14.30 -4.41 -1.12
CA LEU A 83 -13.19 -3.48 -1.38
C LEU A 83 -11.82 -3.94 -0.84
N ALA A 84 -11.67 -5.18 -0.39
CA ALA A 84 -10.40 -5.71 0.09
C ALA A 84 -9.30 -5.64 -0.96
N ILE A 85 -9.56 -6.25 -2.11
CA ILE A 85 -8.63 -6.31 -3.24
C ILE A 85 -8.46 -4.96 -3.94
N PRO A 86 -9.54 -4.19 -4.23
CA PRO A 86 -9.39 -2.84 -4.78
C PRO A 86 -8.56 -1.91 -3.90
N VAL A 87 -8.71 -1.96 -2.57
CA VAL A 87 -7.90 -1.13 -1.66
C VAL A 87 -6.45 -1.55 -1.68
N MET A 88 -6.15 -2.87 -1.60
CA MET A 88 -4.78 -3.37 -1.72
C MET A 88 -4.15 -2.91 -3.05
N TYR A 89 -4.87 -3.08 -4.16
CA TYR A 89 -4.43 -2.65 -5.48
C TYR A 89 -4.11 -1.14 -5.53
N LEU A 90 -5.04 -0.29 -5.05
CA LEU A 90 -4.88 1.16 -5.08
C LEU A 90 -3.70 1.63 -4.22
N VAL A 91 -3.55 1.04 -3.03
CA VAL A 91 -2.44 1.35 -2.13
C VAL A 91 -1.11 1.02 -2.80
N GLU A 92 -0.98 -0.17 -3.39
CA GLU A 92 0.27 -0.58 -4.04
C GLU A 92 0.54 0.19 -5.34
N ALA A 93 -0.49 0.48 -6.15
CA ALA A 93 -0.33 1.27 -7.37
C ALA A 93 0.16 2.69 -7.07
N ALA A 94 -0.43 3.35 -6.06
CA ALA A 94 -0.07 4.73 -5.71
C ALA A 94 1.27 4.80 -4.98
N TRP A 95 1.44 4.01 -3.93
CA TRP A 95 2.63 4.12 -3.07
C TRP A 95 3.83 3.37 -3.63
N GLY A 96 3.61 2.34 -4.42
CA GLY A 96 4.66 1.72 -5.24
C GLY A 96 5.27 2.72 -6.21
N TYR A 97 4.43 3.52 -6.89
CA TYR A 97 4.91 4.59 -7.77
C TYR A 97 5.72 5.64 -7.01
N ILE A 98 5.16 6.18 -5.90
CA ILE A 98 5.87 7.19 -5.09
C ILE A 98 7.20 6.65 -4.59
N PHE A 99 7.22 5.41 -4.11
CA PHE A 99 8.45 4.79 -3.63
C PHE A 99 9.46 4.53 -4.75
N SER A 100 9.00 4.10 -5.94
CA SER A 100 9.87 3.93 -7.11
C SER A 100 10.49 5.25 -7.58
N ARG A 101 9.77 6.37 -7.38
CA ARG A 101 10.22 7.70 -7.80
C ARG A 101 11.21 8.34 -6.81
N TYR A 102 10.95 8.20 -5.50
CA TYR A 102 11.62 8.98 -4.46
C TYR A 102 12.43 8.14 -3.47
N GLY A 103 12.29 6.82 -3.47
CA GLY A 103 13.11 5.91 -2.66
C GLY A 103 14.57 5.92 -3.08
N THR A 104 15.47 5.60 -2.14
CA THR A 104 16.88 5.39 -2.50
C THR A 104 17.02 4.16 -3.40
N HIS A 105 18.09 4.10 -4.19
CA HIS A 105 18.35 2.96 -5.07
C HIS A 105 18.37 1.63 -4.30
N GLU A 106 19.10 1.58 -3.19
CA GLU A 106 19.18 0.41 -2.31
C GLU A 106 17.82 -0.06 -1.80
N MET A 107 16.95 0.88 -1.37
CA MET A 107 15.60 0.56 -0.90
C MET A 107 14.72 0.02 -2.03
N LYS A 108 14.79 0.63 -3.23
CA LYS A 108 14.02 0.18 -4.39
C LYS A 108 14.39 -1.25 -4.77
N GLU A 109 15.69 -1.55 -4.90
CA GLU A 109 16.20 -2.89 -5.15
C GLU A 109 15.77 -3.91 -4.10
N THR A 110 15.71 -3.49 -2.84
CA THR A 110 15.35 -4.37 -1.72
C THR A 110 13.87 -4.74 -1.70
N TYR A 111 12.99 -3.77 -1.97
CA TYR A 111 11.56 -3.92 -1.70
C TYR A 111 10.69 -4.07 -2.94
N LEU A 112 10.94 -3.30 -4.02
CA LEU A 112 10.02 -3.30 -5.17
C LEU A 112 9.86 -4.67 -5.84
N PRO A 113 10.93 -5.47 -6.08
CA PRO A 113 10.76 -6.79 -6.66
C PRO A 113 9.92 -7.73 -5.81
N LYS A 114 9.98 -7.59 -4.48
CA LYS A 114 9.16 -8.38 -3.56
C LYS A 114 7.70 -7.92 -3.54
N VAL A 115 7.45 -6.63 -3.69
CA VAL A 115 6.10 -6.08 -3.79
C VAL A 115 5.44 -6.54 -5.09
N THR A 116 6.12 -6.40 -6.21
CA THR A 116 5.59 -6.78 -7.53
C THR A 116 5.36 -8.29 -7.67
N SER A 117 6.14 -9.12 -6.94
CA SER A 117 5.95 -10.59 -6.88
C SER A 117 4.90 -11.05 -5.86
N GLY A 118 4.38 -10.14 -5.04
CA GLY A 118 3.44 -10.45 -3.97
C GLY A 118 4.09 -11.17 -2.77
N ASP A 119 5.36 -10.92 -2.52
CA ASP A 119 6.12 -11.42 -1.37
C ASP A 119 6.28 -10.38 -0.27
N ALA A 120 5.90 -9.13 -0.54
CA ALA A 120 5.91 -8.04 0.41
C ALA A 120 4.75 -7.07 0.12
N PHE A 121 4.37 -6.31 1.12
CA PHE A 121 3.34 -5.28 1.02
C PHE A 121 3.97 -3.89 1.12
N ILE A 122 3.49 -2.93 0.30
CA ILE A 122 3.81 -1.52 0.46
C ILE A 122 2.56 -0.76 0.87
N GLY A 123 2.63 -0.04 1.97
CA GLY A 123 1.53 0.76 2.51
C GLY A 123 1.92 2.19 2.78
N ILE A 124 0.95 2.95 3.30
CA ILE A 124 1.16 4.32 3.78
C ILE A 124 0.67 4.46 5.21
N ALA A 125 1.38 5.26 6.01
CA ALA A 125 1.04 5.57 7.38
C ALA A 125 1.16 7.07 7.62
N VAL A 126 0.00 7.74 7.65
CA VAL A 126 -0.09 9.20 7.77
C VAL A 126 -0.94 9.59 8.97
N THR A 127 -2.17 9.05 9.06
CA THR A 127 -3.15 9.37 10.11
C THR A 127 -2.63 9.02 11.51
N GLU A 128 -2.92 9.88 12.48
CA GLU A 128 -2.56 9.72 13.88
C GLU A 128 -3.82 9.74 14.77
N PRO A 129 -3.75 9.30 16.03
CA PRO A 129 -4.91 9.32 16.94
C PRO A 129 -5.57 10.67 17.06
N GLU A 130 -4.81 11.76 17.03
CA GLU A 130 -5.32 13.11 17.20
C GLU A 130 -5.82 13.76 15.91
N GLY A 131 -5.57 13.18 14.74
CA GLY A 131 -6.02 13.81 13.51
C GLY A 131 -5.73 13.08 12.22
N GLY A 132 -6.58 13.30 11.24
CA GLY A 132 -6.49 12.74 9.90
C GLY A 132 -6.81 13.75 8.80
N SER A 133 -7.79 14.65 9.02
CA SER A 133 -8.14 15.68 8.03
C SER A 133 -7.13 16.82 8.02
N ASP A 134 -6.72 17.30 9.19
CA ASP A 134 -5.63 18.28 9.33
C ASP A 134 -4.32 17.57 9.67
N ILE A 135 -3.83 16.77 8.74
CA ILE A 135 -2.62 15.94 8.93
C ILE A 135 -1.42 16.80 9.31
N LEU A 136 -1.22 17.91 8.61
CA LEU A 136 -0.02 18.73 8.80
C LEU A 136 -0.06 19.56 10.07
N GLY A 137 -1.26 19.97 10.52
CA GLY A 137 -1.46 20.72 11.76
C GLY A 137 -1.42 19.84 13.01
N THR A 138 -1.91 18.60 12.91
CA THR A 138 -2.09 17.72 14.08
C THR A 138 -1.01 16.64 14.24
N ALA A 139 -0.22 16.35 13.19
CA ALA A 139 0.77 15.27 13.22
C ALA A 139 1.86 15.51 14.27
N LYS A 140 1.97 14.57 15.22
CA LYS A 140 2.92 14.56 16.33
C LYS A 140 4.10 13.62 16.13
N THR A 141 4.01 12.68 15.18
CA THR A 141 5.14 11.80 14.87
C THR A 141 6.34 12.61 14.42
N THR A 142 7.45 12.42 15.09
CA THR A 142 8.72 13.10 14.82
C THR A 142 9.78 12.14 14.30
N ALA A 143 10.74 12.68 13.58
CA ALA A 143 11.95 11.97 13.20
C ALA A 143 13.16 12.88 13.36
N PHE A 144 14.20 12.38 14.00
CA PHE A 144 15.44 13.10 14.16
C PHE A 144 16.65 12.22 13.83
N LYS A 145 17.72 12.85 13.38
CA LYS A 145 18.95 12.16 13.01
C LYS A 145 19.80 11.87 14.24
N LYS A 146 20.20 10.60 14.41
CA LYS A 146 21.13 10.15 15.44
C LYS A 146 22.31 9.43 14.77
N GLY A 147 23.41 10.14 14.56
CA GLY A 147 24.53 9.64 13.78
C GLY A 147 24.12 9.37 12.32
N LYS A 148 24.28 8.14 11.85
CA LYS A 148 23.88 7.72 10.50
C LYS A 148 22.41 7.29 10.40
N ASN A 149 21.72 7.11 11.52
CA ASN A 149 20.37 6.58 11.58
C ASN A 149 19.33 7.69 11.82
N TRP A 150 18.09 7.41 11.45
CA TRP A 150 16.94 8.18 11.85
C TRP A 150 16.21 7.47 12.98
N VAL A 151 15.77 8.23 13.97
CA VAL A 151 14.93 7.75 15.06
C VAL A 151 13.55 8.37 14.90
N LEU A 152 12.55 7.53 14.75
CA LEU A 152 11.15 7.93 14.64
C LEU A 152 10.47 7.70 15.99
N ASN A 153 9.64 8.66 16.40
CA ASN A 153 8.83 8.57 17.61
C ASN A 153 7.42 9.07 17.31
N GLY A 154 6.42 8.24 17.57
CA GLY A 154 5.02 8.58 17.34
C GLY A 154 4.15 7.35 17.08
N GLU A 155 2.88 7.60 16.79
CA GLU A 155 1.87 6.57 16.58
C GLU A 155 1.07 6.86 15.31
N LYS A 156 0.71 5.80 14.59
CA LYS A 156 -0.13 5.86 13.39
C LYS A 156 -1.37 4.99 13.57
N MET A 157 -2.51 5.46 13.08
CA MET A 157 -3.81 4.83 13.25
C MET A 157 -4.55 4.73 11.90
N PHE A 158 -5.48 3.78 11.81
CA PHE A 158 -6.26 3.50 10.58
C PHE A 158 -5.41 3.12 9.37
N ILE A 159 -4.35 2.36 9.60
CA ILE A 159 -3.39 1.97 8.58
C ILE A 159 -3.78 0.62 7.97
N SER A 160 -4.03 0.59 6.67
CA SER A 160 -4.34 -0.64 5.94
C SER A 160 -3.10 -1.49 5.73
N GLY A 161 -3.24 -2.82 5.84
CA GLY A 161 -2.19 -3.77 5.53
C GLY A 161 -1.13 -3.94 6.63
N VAL A 162 -1.43 -3.59 7.89
CA VAL A 162 -0.49 -3.76 9.01
C VAL A 162 -0.18 -5.23 9.26
N THR A 163 -1.22 -6.10 9.26
CA THR A 163 -1.03 -7.55 9.45
C THR A 163 -0.29 -8.16 8.27
N GLU A 164 -0.66 -7.80 7.06
CA GLU A 164 -0.06 -8.26 5.82
C GLU A 164 1.44 -7.91 5.81
N SER A 165 1.77 -6.67 6.09
CA SER A 165 3.16 -6.20 6.15
C SER A 165 3.97 -6.87 7.26
N LYS A 166 3.33 -7.18 8.40
CA LYS A 166 3.97 -7.90 9.50
C LYS A 166 4.23 -9.37 9.19
N GLN A 167 3.34 -10.01 8.45
CA GLN A 167 3.45 -11.42 8.07
C GLN A 167 4.36 -11.64 6.86
N MET A 168 4.06 -10.97 5.76
CA MET A 168 4.77 -11.12 4.49
C MET A 168 6.12 -10.39 4.51
N GLY A 169 6.16 -9.23 5.14
CA GLY A 169 7.24 -8.25 5.01
C GLY A 169 6.78 -7.05 4.19
N GLY A 170 7.72 -6.15 3.92
CA GLY A 170 7.42 -4.90 3.21
C GLY A 170 7.60 -3.68 4.09
N ILE A 171 7.06 -2.57 3.64
CA ILE A 171 7.25 -1.27 4.27
C ILE A 171 5.95 -0.47 4.31
N HIS A 172 5.85 0.41 5.30
CA HIS A 172 4.89 1.51 5.29
C HIS A 172 5.63 2.84 5.13
N LEU A 173 5.22 3.62 4.11
CA LEU A 173 5.70 4.98 3.93
C LEU A 173 5.08 5.84 5.03
N THR A 174 5.87 6.14 6.05
CA THR A 174 5.44 6.78 7.29
C THR A 174 5.80 8.24 7.28
N LEU A 175 4.80 9.11 7.42
CA LEU A 175 4.99 10.56 7.53
C LEU A 175 5.46 10.92 8.92
N ALA A 176 6.56 11.67 9.02
CA ALA A 176 7.07 12.20 10.28
C ALA A 176 7.60 13.63 10.12
N ARG A 177 7.51 14.42 11.18
CA ARG A 177 8.05 15.77 11.24
C ARG A 177 9.54 15.71 11.50
N THR A 178 10.32 16.24 10.57
CA THR A 178 11.80 16.31 10.62
C THR A 178 12.33 17.69 10.98
N ASP A 179 11.52 18.73 10.74
CA ASP A 179 11.84 20.13 11.08
C ASP A 179 10.57 20.80 11.63
N PRO A 180 10.51 21.11 12.94
CA PRO A 180 9.35 21.74 13.56
C PRO A 180 9.13 23.19 13.09
N ASP A 181 10.17 23.88 12.65
CA ASP A 181 10.11 25.29 12.30
C ASP A 181 9.76 25.55 10.83
N ALA A 182 9.83 24.51 9.98
CA ALA A 182 9.57 24.61 8.54
C ALA A 182 8.09 24.45 8.16
N GLY A 183 7.16 24.38 9.13
CA GLY A 183 5.72 24.24 8.88
C GLY A 183 5.40 23.00 8.02
N HIS A 184 4.65 23.18 6.92
CA HIS A 184 4.29 22.06 6.04
C HIS A 184 5.48 21.49 5.25
N LYS A 185 6.60 22.19 5.13
CA LYS A 185 7.83 21.71 4.49
C LYS A 185 8.69 20.89 5.45
N GLY A 186 8.35 20.85 6.73
CA GLY A 186 9.09 20.14 7.75
C GLY A 186 8.76 18.65 7.87
N PHE A 187 8.12 18.04 6.87
CA PHE A 187 7.76 16.63 6.89
C PHE A 187 8.58 15.82 5.88
N SER A 188 8.83 14.58 6.25
CA SER A 188 9.48 13.58 5.38
C SER A 188 8.77 12.24 5.49
N PHE A 189 8.86 11.43 4.43
CA PHE A 189 8.42 10.03 4.46
C PHE A 189 9.60 9.12 4.75
N PHE A 190 9.33 8.13 5.59
CA PHE A 190 10.28 7.08 5.95
C PHE A 190 9.71 5.71 5.59
N ALA A 191 10.49 4.87 4.96
CA ALA A 191 10.14 3.48 4.70
C ALA A 191 10.35 2.67 5.99
N VAL A 192 9.26 2.38 6.71
CA VAL A 192 9.29 1.67 7.99
C VAL A 192 8.89 0.22 7.78
N PRO A 193 9.82 -0.76 7.93
CA PRO A 193 9.48 -2.17 7.92
C PRO A 193 8.78 -2.54 9.23
N LEU A 194 7.72 -3.38 9.13
CA LEU A 194 7.00 -3.87 10.31
C LEU A 194 7.46 -5.27 10.73
N LYS A 195 7.84 -6.11 9.77
CA LYS A 195 8.33 -7.46 10.04
C LYS A 195 9.72 -7.43 10.67
N HIS A 196 9.90 -8.18 11.75
CA HIS A 196 11.17 -8.25 12.50
C HIS A 196 11.70 -6.91 13.02
N ASN A 197 10.85 -5.92 13.13
CA ASN A 197 11.21 -4.62 13.71
C ASN A 197 10.76 -4.54 15.15
N HIS A 198 11.68 -4.77 16.08
CA HIS A 198 11.40 -4.78 17.53
C HIS A 198 11.06 -3.38 18.09
N ASN A 199 11.40 -2.32 17.36
CA ASN A 199 11.09 -0.95 17.75
C ASN A 199 9.72 -0.48 17.28
N VAL A 200 8.94 -1.36 16.61
CA VAL A 200 7.60 -1.08 16.14
C VAL A 200 6.60 -1.98 16.85
N LYS A 201 5.72 -1.38 17.65
CA LYS A 201 4.59 -2.08 18.26
C LYS A 201 3.37 -1.91 17.39
N THR A 202 2.81 -3.01 16.90
CA THR A 202 1.59 -3.01 16.08
C THR A 202 0.36 -3.30 16.93
N THR A 203 -0.73 -2.61 16.66
CA THR A 203 -2.05 -2.84 17.25
C THR A 203 -3.04 -3.03 16.11
N LEU A 204 -3.83 -4.11 16.15
CA LEU A 204 -4.97 -4.24 15.27
C LEU A 204 -6.13 -3.48 15.87
N LEU A 205 -6.83 -2.71 15.06
CA LEU A 205 -8.10 -2.14 15.45
C LEU A 205 -9.12 -3.28 15.41
N GLU A 206 -9.77 -3.53 16.54
CA GLU A 206 -10.82 -4.52 16.64
C GLU A 206 -11.93 -4.19 15.64
N ASP A 207 -12.31 -5.18 14.89
CA ASP A 207 -13.43 -5.29 13.98
C ASP A 207 -14.12 -3.97 13.59
N MET A 208 -13.53 -3.23 12.68
CA MET A 208 -14.21 -2.14 12.00
C MET A 208 -15.27 -2.68 11.01
N GLY A 209 -15.57 -3.99 11.06
CA GLY A 209 -16.57 -4.64 10.22
C GLY A 209 -16.21 -4.64 8.75
N ARG A 210 -14.93 -4.64 8.37
CA ARG A 210 -14.54 -4.34 7.00
C ARG A 210 -13.49 -5.24 6.43
N MET A 211 -13.67 -5.44 5.14
CA MET A 211 -12.67 -5.75 4.13
C MET A 211 -11.69 -6.85 4.53
N GLY A 212 -11.35 -7.70 3.61
CA GLY A 212 -10.33 -8.73 3.78
C GLY A 212 -8.88 -8.23 3.86
N ILE A 213 -8.68 -6.93 4.12
CA ILE A 213 -7.39 -6.34 4.43
C ILE A 213 -7.42 -5.78 5.86
N SER A 214 -6.36 -6.05 6.61
CA SER A 214 -6.29 -5.57 7.99
C SER A 214 -6.23 -4.05 8.08
N THR A 215 -6.87 -3.49 9.10
CA THR A 215 -6.69 -2.10 9.49
C THR A 215 -6.15 -2.07 10.90
N GLY A 216 -5.09 -1.35 11.12
CA GLY A 216 -4.43 -1.30 12.41
C GLY A 216 -3.76 0.02 12.66
N GLY A 217 -2.91 0.03 13.65
CA GLY A 217 -2.00 1.10 13.96
C GLY A 217 -0.64 0.55 14.32
N PHE A 218 0.35 1.40 14.39
CA PHE A 218 1.63 1.06 14.96
C PHE A 218 2.27 2.25 15.65
N ALA A 219 2.87 1.98 16.78
CA ALA A 219 3.67 2.93 17.52
C ALA A 219 5.15 2.67 17.24
N MET A 220 5.89 3.74 17.11
CA MET A 220 7.35 3.78 16.99
C MET A 220 7.90 4.58 18.16
N GLY A 221 8.95 4.12 18.73
CA GLY A 221 9.59 4.81 19.84
C GLY A 221 10.41 3.86 20.67
N LEU A 222 11.08 4.41 21.57
CA LEU A 222 12.06 3.76 22.47
C LEU A 222 11.50 3.60 23.86
#